data_f4bc072c0aa666153c5a8fffef3c373f
#
_entry.id   f4bc072c0aa666153c5a8fffef3c373f
#
_cell.length_a   1.000
_cell.length_b   1.000
_cell.length_c   1.000
_cell.angle_alpha   90.00
_cell.angle_beta   90.00
_cell.angle_gamma   90.00
#
_symmetry.space_group_name_H-M   'P 1'
#
loop_
_entity.id
_entity.type
_entity.pdbx_description
1 polymer ?
#
loop_
_entity_poly.entity_id
_entity_poly.type
_entity_poly.pdbx_seq_one_letter_code
_entity_poly.pdbx_strand_id
1 'polypeptide(L)'
;MKFIKIVTACVFAMFSTASAHANSALQDILSNGVLKVGTTGDWNPMTMKDTATNSYTGYDIDVMTELAKDLDVKLEFVPTDWKTLVSGVTSGTYHMTGSASISPARAKAAGYSNSYFSLATVPLTLKKNADKFTDWADLDKSSVTVAATLGTTQEKQVKQFFPNAQYKIVEAPARDFQEVLAGRADAHITSNVEAYKLVSKYPEMMIVPVSAPKAPTPIAMLLPQGDQVWINYVNTWIALKTERGFFAELGRKWQLSN
;
A
#
# COMPACT_ATOMS: atom_id res chain seq x y z
N MET A 1 68.65 16.35 -49.12
CA MET A 1 67.70 15.44 -48.46
C MET A 1 67.20 16.09 -47.19
N LYS A 2 65.97 16.61 -47.17
CA LYS A 2 65.36 17.24 -45.99
C LYS A 2 64.31 16.26 -45.41
N PHE A 3 64.56 15.76 -44.18
CA PHE A 3 63.62 14.90 -43.48
C PHE A 3 62.56 15.81 -42.78
N ILE A 4 61.31 15.65 -43.18
CA ILE A 4 60.18 16.27 -42.55
C ILE A 4 59.75 15.32 -41.43
N LYS A 5 59.84 15.78 -40.17
CA LYS A 5 59.26 15.11 -39.01
C LYS A 5 57.80 15.48 -38.88
N ILE A 6 56.91 14.51 -39.12
CA ILE A 6 55.47 14.68 -38.83
C ILE A 6 55.24 14.35 -37.34
N VAL A 7 54.88 15.36 -36.58
CA VAL A 7 54.43 15.21 -35.19
C VAL A 7 52.91 14.98 -35.19
N THR A 8 52.47 13.75 -34.96
CA THR A 8 51.08 13.42 -34.80
C THR A 8 50.67 13.77 -33.37
N ALA A 9 49.86 14.82 -33.21
CA ALA A 9 49.27 15.21 -31.92
C ALA A 9 48.01 14.40 -31.72
N CYS A 10 48.04 13.41 -30.80
CA CYS A 10 46.82 12.72 -30.34
C CYS A 10 46.07 13.62 -29.37
N VAL A 11 44.97 14.19 -29.84
CA VAL A 11 43.99 14.92 -29.01
C VAL A 11 43.14 13.86 -28.29
N PHE A 12 43.39 13.59 -27.03
CA PHE A 12 42.52 12.78 -26.16
C PHE A 12 41.32 13.64 -25.76
N ALA A 13 40.20 13.48 -26.47
CA ALA A 13 38.93 14.04 -26.03
C ALA A 13 38.42 13.27 -24.82
N MET A 14 38.59 13.81 -23.62
CA MET A 14 37.92 13.32 -22.41
C MET A 14 36.44 13.60 -22.53
N PHE A 15 35.66 12.61 -22.94
CA PHE A 15 34.23 12.63 -22.77
C PHE A 15 33.94 12.46 -21.26
N SER A 16 33.78 13.58 -20.57
CA SER A 16 33.14 13.57 -19.24
C SER A 16 31.70 13.15 -19.44
N THR A 17 31.40 11.87 -19.22
CA THR A 17 30.02 11.40 -19.07
C THR A 17 29.49 12.00 -17.76
N ALA A 18 28.85 13.15 -17.85
CA ALA A 18 28.01 13.64 -16.77
C ALA A 18 26.90 12.59 -16.57
N SER A 19 27.06 11.75 -15.58
CA SER A 19 25.95 10.91 -15.11
C SER A 19 24.87 11.87 -14.65
N ALA A 20 23.84 12.04 -15.46
CA ALA A 20 22.62 12.71 -15.03
C ALA A 20 22.03 11.84 -13.89
N HIS A 21 22.40 12.15 -12.65
CA HIS A 21 21.71 11.62 -11.50
C HIS A 21 20.30 12.20 -11.59
N ALA A 22 19.32 11.36 -11.83
CA ALA A 22 17.93 11.76 -11.64
C ALA A 22 17.83 12.37 -10.24
N ASN A 23 17.29 13.58 -10.14
CA ASN A 23 17.10 14.25 -8.86
C ASN A 23 16.26 13.33 -7.95
N SER A 24 16.67 13.19 -6.69
CA SER A 24 15.87 12.46 -5.71
C SER A 24 14.49 13.12 -5.56
N ALA A 25 13.46 12.32 -5.35
CA ALA A 25 12.13 12.81 -5.01
C ALA A 25 12.15 13.76 -3.81
N LEU A 26 13.05 13.57 -2.85
CA LEU A 26 13.23 14.53 -1.74
C LEU A 26 13.59 15.93 -2.25
N GLN A 27 14.53 16.04 -3.19
CA GLN A 27 14.92 17.33 -3.76
C GLN A 27 13.79 17.96 -4.59
N ASP A 28 13.06 17.15 -5.34
CA ASP A 28 11.89 17.59 -6.10
C ASP A 28 10.79 18.12 -5.18
N ILE A 29 10.47 17.38 -4.11
CA ILE A 29 9.50 17.77 -3.07
C ILE A 29 9.88 19.12 -2.45
N LEU A 30 11.13 19.27 -2.01
CA LEU A 30 11.60 20.47 -1.33
C LEU A 30 11.64 21.69 -2.27
N SER A 31 12.05 21.49 -3.52
CA SER A 31 12.14 22.59 -4.51
C SER A 31 10.77 23.06 -5.01
N ASN A 32 9.82 22.12 -5.17
CA ASN A 32 8.47 22.44 -5.62
C ASN A 32 7.52 22.79 -4.46
N GLY A 33 7.92 22.51 -3.21
CA GLY A 33 7.11 22.77 -2.02
C GLY A 33 5.86 21.88 -1.91
N VAL A 34 5.85 20.69 -2.55
CA VAL A 34 4.68 19.80 -2.59
C VAL A 34 5.08 18.34 -2.44
N LEU A 35 4.49 17.65 -1.48
CA LEU A 35 4.52 16.19 -1.35
C LEU A 35 3.27 15.60 -2.01
N LYS A 36 3.44 14.85 -3.10
CA LYS A 36 2.36 14.11 -3.76
C LYS A 36 2.29 12.68 -3.24
N VAL A 37 1.12 12.25 -2.77
CA VAL A 37 0.90 10.91 -2.19
C VAL A 37 -0.24 10.21 -2.92
N GLY A 38 0.05 9.05 -3.50
CA GLY A 38 -0.97 8.18 -4.09
C GLY A 38 -1.84 7.54 -3.00
N THR A 39 -3.18 7.68 -3.11
CA THR A 39 -4.12 7.11 -2.15
C THR A 39 -5.35 6.53 -2.84
N THR A 40 -5.81 5.36 -2.35
CA THR A 40 -6.98 4.68 -2.91
C THR A 40 -8.31 5.20 -2.35
N GLY A 41 -8.30 5.71 -1.12
CA GLY A 41 -9.49 6.27 -0.48
C GLY A 41 -10.60 5.26 -0.16
N ASP A 42 -10.30 3.96 -0.14
CA ASP A 42 -11.28 2.89 -0.03
C ASP A 42 -10.96 1.84 1.06
N TRP A 43 -9.96 2.09 1.88
CA TRP A 43 -9.49 1.15 2.92
C TRP A 43 -9.68 1.72 4.33
N ASN A 44 -10.83 1.48 4.94
CA ASN A 44 -11.16 1.93 6.29
C ASN A 44 -10.43 1.06 7.35
N PRO A 45 -9.75 1.63 8.36
CA PRO A 45 -9.62 3.06 8.69
C PRO A 45 -8.34 3.73 8.16
N MET A 46 -7.60 3.09 7.26
CA MET A 46 -6.30 3.58 6.78
C MET A 46 -6.48 4.81 5.87
N THR A 47 -7.33 4.70 4.87
CA THR A 47 -7.61 5.80 3.93
C THR A 47 -9.08 5.72 3.47
N MET A 48 -9.81 6.80 3.64
CA MET A 48 -11.22 6.92 3.28
C MET A 48 -11.44 8.23 2.54
N LYS A 49 -12.14 8.15 1.41
CA LYS A 49 -12.54 9.32 0.63
C LYS A 49 -14.01 9.64 0.89
N ASP A 50 -14.27 10.87 1.31
CA ASP A 50 -15.62 11.43 1.29
C ASP A 50 -15.91 11.93 -0.13
N THR A 51 -16.85 11.30 -0.82
CA THR A 51 -17.22 11.65 -2.19
C THR A 51 -17.99 12.96 -2.31
N ALA A 52 -18.64 13.42 -1.23
CA ALA A 52 -19.41 14.67 -1.23
C ALA A 52 -18.47 15.88 -1.12
N THR A 53 -17.43 15.79 -0.30
CA THR A 53 -16.46 16.87 -0.07
C THR A 53 -15.16 16.69 -0.83
N ASN A 54 -14.95 15.52 -1.44
CA ASN A 54 -13.70 15.11 -2.08
C ASN A 54 -12.49 15.12 -1.14
N SER A 55 -12.72 15.09 0.17
CA SER A 55 -11.67 15.06 1.19
C SER A 55 -11.28 13.63 1.55
N TYR A 56 -10.08 13.49 2.11
CA TYR A 56 -9.56 12.22 2.62
C TYR A 56 -9.44 12.27 4.14
N THR A 57 -9.73 11.14 4.80
CA THR A 57 -9.53 10.92 6.23
C THR A 57 -8.98 9.52 6.47
N GLY A 58 -8.31 9.31 7.58
CA GLY A 58 -7.78 8.00 7.96
C GLY A 58 -6.40 8.08 8.61
N TYR A 59 -5.96 6.92 9.08
CA TYR A 59 -4.64 6.76 9.68
C TYR A 59 -3.52 7.25 8.75
N ASP A 60 -3.52 6.81 7.49
CA ASP A 60 -2.51 7.21 6.50
C ASP A 60 -2.56 8.71 6.19
N ILE A 61 -3.76 9.29 6.23
CA ILE A 61 -3.93 10.71 5.96
C ILE A 61 -3.26 11.53 7.06
N ASP A 62 -3.43 11.13 8.33
CA ASP A 62 -2.74 11.75 9.46
C ASP A 62 -1.21 11.56 9.37
N VAL A 63 -0.75 10.34 9.02
CA VAL A 63 0.68 10.05 8.84
C VAL A 63 1.30 10.93 7.75
N MET A 64 0.65 11.04 6.59
CA MET A 64 1.16 11.84 5.47
C MET A 64 1.08 13.35 5.76
N THR A 65 0.06 13.77 6.50
CA THR A 65 -0.06 15.18 6.96
C THR A 65 1.10 15.56 7.86
N GLU A 66 1.47 14.70 8.82
CA GLU A 66 2.60 14.96 9.70
C GLU A 66 3.94 14.90 8.94
N LEU A 67 4.10 13.99 7.96
CA LEU A 67 5.30 13.95 7.12
C LEU A 67 5.46 15.24 6.29
N ALA A 68 4.39 15.70 5.66
CA ALA A 68 4.42 16.94 4.88
C ALA A 68 4.72 18.17 5.74
N LYS A 69 4.18 18.20 6.96
CA LYS A 69 4.46 19.24 7.96
C LYS A 69 5.94 19.26 8.36
N ASP A 70 6.54 18.09 8.63
CA ASP A 70 7.96 17.99 8.98
C ASP A 70 8.90 18.32 7.79
N LEU A 71 8.42 18.19 6.55
CA LEU A 71 9.11 18.63 5.33
C LEU A 71 8.90 20.13 5.04
N ASP A 72 8.00 20.80 5.76
CA ASP A 72 7.56 22.18 5.51
C ASP A 72 7.05 22.40 4.07
N VAL A 73 6.22 21.46 3.59
CA VAL A 73 5.64 21.46 2.24
C VAL A 73 4.13 21.24 2.26
N LYS A 74 3.47 21.56 1.15
CA LYS A 74 2.05 21.24 0.94
C LYS A 74 1.88 19.74 0.69
N LEU A 75 0.77 19.16 1.19
CA LEU A 75 0.37 17.80 0.89
C LEU A 75 -0.68 17.79 -0.22
N GLU A 76 -0.47 16.93 -1.22
CA GLU A 76 -1.41 16.66 -2.30
C GLU A 76 -1.69 15.16 -2.37
N PHE A 77 -2.96 14.76 -2.22
CA PHE A 77 -3.37 13.38 -2.45
C PHE A 77 -3.76 13.18 -3.91
N VAL A 78 -3.09 12.21 -4.56
CA VAL A 78 -3.36 11.81 -5.94
C VAL A 78 -4.22 10.55 -5.93
N PRO A 79 -5.45 10.59 -6.45
CA PRO A 79 -6.31 9.41 -6.51
C PRO A 79 -5.65 8.29 -7.34
N THR A 80 -5.70 7.08 -6.81
CA THR A 80 -5.25 5.86 -7.49
C THR A 80 -6.12 4.67 -7.06
N ASP A 81 -5.85 3.49 -7.60
CA ASP A 81 -6.44 2.23 -7.19
C ASP A 81 -5.35 1.18 -6.85
N TRP A 82 -5.78 0.03 -6.32
CA TRP A 82 -4.84 -1.02 -5.91
C TRP A 82 -4.05 -1.62 -7.08
N LYS A 83 -4.62 -1.64 -8.28
CA LYS A 83 -4.02 -2.17 -9.51
C LYS A 83 -2.91 -1.25 -10.02
N THR A 84 -3.09 0.06 -9.89
CA THR A 84 -2.18 1.09 -10.40
C THR A 84 -1.24 1.68 -9.34
N LEU A 85 -1.40 1.29 -8.06
CA LEU A 85 -0.66 1.83 -6.93
C LEU A 85 0.88 1.80 -7.12
N VAL A 86 1.42 0.69 -7.62
CA VAL A 86 2.86 0.54 -7.86
C VAL A 86 3.31 1.34 -9.07
N SER A 87 2.54 1.28 -10.18
CA SER A 87 2.91 1.99 -11.41
C SER A 87 2.92 3.50 -11.24
N GLY A 88 2.05 4.07 -10.40
CA GLY A 88 2.05 5.49 -10.12
C GLY A 88 3.33 5.97 -9.39
N VAL A 89 3.91 5.16 -8.50
CA VAL A 89 5.22 5.42 -7.90
C VAL A 89 6.33 5.32 -8.95
N THR A 90 6.34 4.25 -9.74
CA THR A 90 7.42 3.99 -10.71
C THR A 90 7.42 4.96 -11.89
N SER A 91 6.29 5.53 -12.23
CA SER A 91 6.15 6.56 -13.27
C SER A 91 6.36 7.99 -12.76
N GLY A 92 6.51 8.19 -11.43
CA GLY A 92 6.62 9.52 -10.84
C GLY A 92 5.31 10.32 -10.82
N THR A 93 4.15 9.65 -10.99
CA THR A 93 2.83 10.32 -10.85
C THR A 93 2.65 10.88 -9.45
N TYR A 94 3.18 10.19 -8.45
CA TYR A 94 3.32 10.65 -7.07
C TYR A 94 4.64 10.16 -6.47
N HIS A 95 5.11 10.87 -5.44
CA HIS A 95 6.41 10.62 -4.83
C HIS A 95 6.43 9.35 -3.97
N MET A 96 5.27 8.97 -3.42
CA MET A 96 5.11 7.81 -2.54
C MET A 96 3.64 7.45 -2.37
N THR A 97 3.39 6.35 -1.68
CA THR A 97 2.06 6.02 -1.16
C THR A 97 2.05 6.09 0.37
N GLY A 98 0.86 6.06 0.98
CA GLY A 98 0.69 5.68 2.38
C GLY A 98 0.94 4.19 2.60
N SER A 99 0.19 3.59 3.52
CA SER A 99 0.32 2.18 3.88
C SER A 99 0.11 1.24 2.69
N ALA A 100 1.09 0.36 2.48
CA ALA A 100 1.00 -0.72 1.52
C ALA A 100 1.58 -2.01 2.13
N SER A 101 0.90 -3.13 1.95
CA SER A 101 1.42 -4.43 2.36
C SER A 101 2.73 -4.72 1.66
N ILE A 102 3.77 -5.07 2.42
CA ILE A 102 5.03 -5.53 1.85
C ILE A 102 4.79 -6.87 1.14
N SER A 103 5.19 -6.95 -0.11
CA SER A 103 5.12 -8.19 -0.87
C SER A 103 6.27 -8.32 -1.86
N PRO A 104 6.79 -9.54 -2.12
CA PRO A 104 7.86 -9.74 -3.10
C PRO A 104 7.51 -9.24 -4.50
N ALA A 105 6.22 -9.31 -4.88
CA ALA A 105 5.77 -8.87 -6.20
C ALA A 105 5.88 -7.34 -6.36
N ARG A 106 5.49 -6.56 -5.35
CA ARG A 106 5.63 -5.11 -5.35
C ARG A 106 7.09 -4.68 -5.21
N ALA A 107 7.86 -5.37 -4.36
CA ALA A 107 9.27 -5.10 -4.13
C ALA A 107 10.17 -5.28 -5.36
N LYS A 108 9.71 -6.02 -6.39
CA LYS A 108 10.42 -6.12 -7.69
C LYS A 108 10.38 -4.82 -8.49
N ALA A 109 9.38 -3.98 -8.26
CA ALA A 109 9.14 -2.79 -9.07
C ALA A 109 9.30 -1.48 -8.30
N ALA A 110 9.02 -1.46 -6.99
CA ALA A 110 9.12 -0.28 -6.14
C ALA A 110 9.93 -0.57 -4.87
N GLY A 111 10.53 0.47 -4.30
CA GLY A 111 11.16 0.43 -2.99
C GLY A 111 10.12 0.50 -1.86
N TYR A 112 10.55 0.18 -0.67
CA TYR A 112 9.75 0.30 0.54
C TYR A 112 10.50 1.06 1.61
N SER A 113 9.76 1.78 2.44
CA SER A 113 10.27 2.24 3.73
C SER A 113 10.44 1.07 4.71
N ASN A 114 11.02 1.34 5.88
CA ASN A 114 10.87 0.48 7.03
C ASN A 114 9.39 0.32 7.38
N SER A 115 9.02 -0.85 7.89
CA SER A 115 7.67 -1.10 8.38
C SER A 115 7.42 -0.31 9.67
N TYR A 116 6.22 0.26 9.79
CA TYR A 116 5.77 0.98 10.98
C TYR A 116 4.47 0.42 11.57
N PHE A 117 3.90 -0.60 10.93
CA PHE A 117 2.70 -1.28 11.37
C PHE A 117 2.66 -2.71 10.84
N SER A 118 1.84 -3.58 11.43
CA SER A 118 1.63 -4.94 10.94
C SER A 118 0.16 -5.30 10.96
N LEU A 119 -0.27 -6.03 9.95
CA LEU A 119 -1.62 -6.54 9.80
C LEU A 119 -1.60 -8.07 9.74
N ALA A 120 -2.75 -8.67 9.93
CA ALA A 120 -2.97 -10.08 9.62
C ALA A 120 -4.27 -10.22 8.80
N THR A 121 -4.40 -11.28 8.04
CA THR A 121 -5.57 -11.54 7.21
C THR A 121 -6.57 -12.41 7.97
N VAL A 122 -7.83 -12.02 7.89
CA VAL A 122 -8.99 -12.73 8.46
C VAL A 122 -10.10 -12.86 7.43
N PRO A 123 -10.92 -13.93 7.48
CA PRO A 123 -12.08 -14.09 6.60
C PRO A 123 -13.32 -13.49 7.24
N LEU A 124 -14.18 -12.91 6.40
CA LEU A 124 -15.50 -12.39 6.77
C LEU A 124 -16.59 -13.06 5.94
N THR A 125 -17.75 -13.23 6.55
CA THR A 125 -18.97 -13.75 5.93
C THR A 125 -20.19 -13.05 6.50
N LEU A 126 -21.38 -13.43 6.06
CA LEU A 126 -22.64 -13.01 6.68
C LEU A 126 -22.98 -13.90 7.88
N LYS A 127 -23.57 -13.36 8.93
CA LYS A 127 -24.01 -14.10 10.13
C LYS A 127 -24.92 -15.30 9.84
N LYS A 128 -25.71 -15.23 8.75
CA LYS A 128 -26.52 -16.37 8.29
C LYS A 128 -25.72 -17.61 7.90
N ASN A 129 -24.41 -17.46 7.70
CA ASN A 129 -23.49 -18.54 7.37
C ASN A 129 -22.66 -18.99 8.58
N ALA A 130 -22.97 -18.55 9.80
CA ALA A 130 -22.17 -18.82 11.00
C ALA A 130 -21.92 -20.31 11.23
N ASP A 131 -22.94 -21.15 11.03
CA ASP A 131 -22.82 -22.61 11.19
C ASP A 131 -22.11 -23.29 10.02
N LYS A 132 -21.98 -22.61 8.88
CA LYS A 132 -21.36 -23.14 7.67
C LYS A 132 -19.84 -22.90 7.65
N PHE A 133 -19.39 -21.76 8.23
CA PHE A 133 -18.01 -21.32 8.22
C PHE A 133 -17.51 -21.08 9.64
N THR A 134 -16.72 -22.04 10.14
CA THR A 134 -16.16 -22.03 11.51
C THR A 134 -14.65 -21.98 11.53
N ASP A 135 -13.99 -22.26 10.40
CA ASP A 135 -12.54 -22.13 10.25
C ASP A 135 -12.18 -21.92 8.75
N TRP A 136 -10.91 -21.69 8.49
CA TRP A 136 -10.33 -21.50 7.15
C TRP A 136 -10.66 -22.63 6.18
N ALA A 137 -10.61 -23.87 6.63
CA ALA A 137 -10.87 -25.05 5.81
C ALA A 137 -12.31 -25.09 5.26
N ASP A 138 -13.26 -24.49 5.94
CA ASP A 138 -14.64 -24.45 5.48
C ASP A 138 -14.84 -23.57 4.25
N LEU A 139 -13.92 -22.63 4.01
CA LEU A 139 -13.93 -21.73 2.86
C LEU A 139 -13.24 -22.35 1.63
N ASP A 140 -12.46 -23.42 1.80
CA ASP A 140 -11.74 -24.08 0.70
C ASP A 140 -12.54 -25.25 0.10
N LYS A 141 -13.73 -24.96 -0.39
CA LYS A 141 -14.63 -25.95 -1.02
C LYS A 141 -15.09 -25.46 -2.38
N SER A 142 -15.24 -26.33 -3.36
CA SER A 142 -15.65 -25.98 -4.72
C SER A 142 -17.05 -25.33 -4.81
N SER A 143 -17.86 -25.48 -3.78
CA SER A 143 -19.18 -24.83 -3.64
C SER A 143 -19.13 -23.45 -3.00
N VAL A 144 -17.94 -22.96 -2.59
CA VAL A 144 -17.75 -21.68 -1.91
C VAL A 144 -17.13 -20.67 -2.86
N THR A 145 -17.68 -19.47 -2.92
CA THR A 145 -17.14 -18.33 -3.66
C THR A 145 -16.50 -17.34 -2.71
N VAL A 146 -15.21 -17.09 -2.86
CA VAL A 146 -14.46 -16.11 -2.06
C VAL A 146 -14.13 -14.89 -2.92
N ALA A 147 -14.53 -13.70 -2.46
CA ALA A 147 -14.28 -12.45 -3.15
C ALA A 147 -12.93 -11.83 -2.74
N ALA A 148 -12.30 -11.12 -3.68
CA ALA A 148 -11.14 -10.28 -3.43
C ALA A 148 -11.13 -9.07 -4.40
N THR A 149 -10.46 -7.99 -4.00
CA THR A 149 -10.28 -6.79 -4.84
C THR A 149 -8.99 -6.92 -5.64
N LEU A 150 -9.06 -6.66 -6.95
CA LEU A 150 -7.96 -6.73 -7.90
C LEU A 150 -6.80 -5.81 -7.48
N GLY A 151 -5.56 -6.30 -7.62
CA GLY A 151 -4.32 -5.57 -7.29
C GLY A 151 -3.96 -5.56 -5.81
N THR A 152 -4.84 -6.06 -4.92
CA THR A 152 -4.53 -6.22 -3.49
C THR A 152 -3.65 -7.44 -3.22
N THR A 153 -3.07 -7.51 -2.03
CA THR A 153 -2.39 -8.74 -1.58
C THR A 153 -3.39 -9.87 -1.35
N GLN A 154 -4.61 -9.56 -0.94
CA GLN A 154 -5.70 -10.51 -0.72
C GLN A 154 -6.11 -11.24 -2.00
N GLU A 155 -6.04 -10.62 -3.16
CA GLU A 155 -6.27 -11.30 -4.45
C GLU A 155 -5.35 -12.52 -4.64
N LYS A 156 -4.09 -12.41 -4.20
CA LYS A 156 -3.14 -13.54 -4.26
C LYS A 156 -3.39 -14.54 -3.14
N GLN A 157 -3.72 -14.05 -1.96
CA GLN A 157 -3.98 -14.86 -0.78
C GLN A 157 -5.22 -15.75 -0.96
N VAL A 158 -6.30 -15.30 -1.61
CA VAL A 158 -7.48 -16.16 -1.85
C VAL A 158 -7.12 -17.38 -2.66
N LYS A 159 -6.27 -17.23 -3.68
CA LYS A 159 -5.80 -18.35 -4.51
C LYS A 159 -4.86 -19.30 -3.76
N GLN A 160 -4.08 -18.75 -2.82
CA GLN A 160 -3.15 -19.53 -2.01
C GLN A 160 -3.86 -20.27 -0.87
N PHE A 161 -4.83 -19.63 -0.21
CA PHE A 161 -5.49 -20.19 0.98
C PHE A 161 -6.63 -21.12 0.63
N PHE A 162 -7.25 -20.94 -0.53
CA PHE A 162 -8.45 -21.64 -0.93
C PHE A 162 -8.33 -22.20 -2.37
N PRO A 163 -7.36 -23.09 -2.65
CA PRO A 163 -7.11 -23.60 -4.01
C PRO A 163 -8.31 -24.33 -4.63
N ASN A 164 -9.25 -24.82 -3.81
CA ASN A 164 -10.44 -25.53 -4.26
C ASN A 164 -11.69 -24.64 -4.39
N ALA A 165 -11.67 -23.43 -3.86
CA ALA A 165 -12.80 -22.50 -3.89
C ALA A 165 -12.95 -21.81 -5.26
N GLN A 166 -14.12 -21.23 -5.48
CA GLN A 166 -14.35 -20.31 -6.59
C GLN A 166 -13.92 -18.88 -6.19
N TYR A 167 -13.47 -18.09 -7.16
CA TYR A 167 -13.03 -16.71 -6.89
C TYR A 167 -13.90 -15.70 -7.60
N LYS A 168 -14.25 -14.63 -6.88
CA LYS A 168 -14.87 -13.45 -7.45
C LYS A 168 -13.94 -12.25 -7.26
N ILE A 169 -13.18 -11.92 -8.30
CA ILE A 169 -12.28 -10.77 -8.29
C ILE A 169 -13.04 -9.56 -8.82
N VAL A 170 -13.06 -8.49 -8.03
CA VAL A 170 -13.71 -7.22 -8.38
C VAL A 170 -12.67 -6.12 -8.56
N GLU A 171 -12.98 -5.16 -9.43
CA GLU A 171 -12.11 -4.01 -9.72
C GLU A 171 -12.74 -2.73 -9.14
N ALA A 172 -11.89 -1.82 -8.64
CA ALA A 172 -12.34 -0.52 -8.16
C ALA A 172 -13.25 0.19 -9.19
N PRO A 173 -14.31 0.89 -8.75
CA PRO A 173 -14.63 1.25 -7.38
C PRO A 173 -15.38 0.18 -6.57
N ALA A 174 -15.69 -0.99 -7.15
CA ALA A 174 -16.31 -2.09 -6.42
C ALA A 174 -15.34 -2.70 -5.40
N ARG A 175 -15.88 -3.14 -4.27
CA ARG A 175 -15.11 -3.80 -3.22
C ARG A 175 -15.66 -5.20 -2.95
N ASP A 176 -14.76 -6.10 -2.62
CA ASP A 176 -15.04 -7.52 -2.36
C ASP A 176 -16.09 -7.75 -1.26
N PHE A 177 -16.06 -7.00 -0.15
CA PHE A 177 -17.08 -7.11 0.90
C PHE A 177 -18.50 -6.79 0.40
N GLN A 178 -18.64 -5.92 -0.62
CA GLN A 178 -19.95 -5.61 -1.22
C GLN A 178 -20.55 -6.81 -1.94
N GLU A 179 -19.72 -7.68 -2.50
CA GLU A 179 -20.16 -8.94 -3.11
C GLU A 179 -20.73 -9.91 -2.07
N VAL A 180 -20.13 -9.94 -0.86
CA VAL A 180 -20.62 -10.72 0.27
C VAL A 180 -21.95 -10.17 0.78
N LEU A 181 -22.04 -8.85 1.00
CA LEU A 181 -23.28 -8.17 1.42
C LEU A 181 -24.43 -8.42 0.45
N ALA A 182 -24.15 -8.42 -0.84
CA ALA A 182 -25.13 -8.67 -1.89
C ALA A 182 -25.44 -10.16 -2.11
N GLY A 183 -24.80 -11.07 -1.38
CA GLY A 183 -24.98 -12.52 -1.51
C GLY A 183 -24.43 -13.11 -2.81
N ARG A 184 -23.54 -12.39 -3.51
CA ARG A 184 -22.87 -12.85 -4.74
C ARG A 184 -21.52 -13.53 -4.48
N ALA A 185 -21.04 -13.48 -3.25
CA ALA A 185 -19.93 -14.29 -2.72
C ALA A 185 -20.30 -14.78 -1.31
N ASP A 186 -19.75 -15.91 -0.91
CA ASP A 186 -19.96 -16.49 0.40
C ASP A 186 -19.12 -15.80 1.47
N ALA A 187 -17.90 -15.44 1.11
CA ALA A 187 -16.93 -14.79 1.99
C ALA A 187 -15.98 -13.87 1.23
N HIS A 188 -15.25 -13.04 1.96
CA HIS A 188 -14.04 -12.37 1.49
C HIS A 188 -12.97 -12.41 2.56
N ILE A 189 -11.71 -12.10 2.20
CA ILE A 189 -10.62 -11.95 3.16
C ILE A 189 -10.09 -10.53 3.14
N THR A 190 -9.80 -10.00 4.33
CA THR A 190 -9.23 -8.66 4.47
C THR A 190 -8.31 -8.57 5.68
N SER A 191 -7.74 -7.38 5.93
CA SER A 191 -6.96 -7.13 7.14
C SER A 191 -7.86 -7.17 8.38
N ASN A 192 -7.28 -7.61 9.50
CA ASN A 192 -7.98 -7.62 10.79
C ASN A 192 -8.56 -6.24 11.13
N VAL A 193 -7.82 -5.14 10.89
CA VAL A 193 -8.30 -3.77 11.20
C VAL A 193 -9.50 -3.35 10.33
N GLU A 194 -9.52 -3.68 9.04
CA GLU A 194 -10.67 -3.42 8.18
C GLU A 194 -11.85 -4.31 8.59
N ALA A 195 -11.59 -5.57 8.92
CA ALA A 195 -12.60 -6.51 9.36
C ALA A 195 -13.44 -5.98 10.55
N TYR A 196 -12.77 -5.46 11.58
CA TYR A 196 -13.47 -4.86 12.72
C TYR A 196 -14.32 -3.65 12.33
N LYS A 197 -13.85 -2.81 11.41
CA LYS A 197 -14.64 -1.66 10.92
C LYS A 197 -15.83 -2.10 10.08
N LEU A 198 -15.68 -3.14 9.26
CA LEU A 198 -16.77 -3.69 8.47
C LEU A 198 -17.86 -4.31 9.33
N VAL A 199 -17.52 -5.14 10.33
CA VAL A 199 -18.55 -5.75 11.22
C VAL A 199 -19.22 -4.72 12.12
N SER A 200 -18.55 -3.63 12.45
CA SER A 200 -19.16 -2.50 13.16
C SER A 200 -20.14 -1.71 12.29
N LYS A 201 -19.82 -1.54 11.00
CA LYS A 201 -20.64 -0.79 10.06
C LYS A 201 -21.81 -1.60 9.50
N TYR A 202 -21.59 -2.89 9.31
CA TYR A 202 -22.55 -3.84 8.72
C TYR A 202 -22.85 -4.96 9.72
N PRO A 203 -23.87 -4.79 10.59
CA PRO A 203 -24.15 -5.74 11.67
C PRO A 203 -24.50 -7.15 11.21
N GLU A 204 -24.89 -7.33 9.93
CA GLU A 204 -25.11 -8.62 9.29
C GLU A 204 -23.85 -9.40 8.96
N MET A 205 -22.66 -8.73 8.94
CA MET A 205 -21.38 -9.38 8.74
C MET A 205 -20.79 -9.93 10.04
N MET A 206 -19.92 -10.91 9.91
CA MET A 206 -19.11 -11.45 11.00
C MET A 206 -17.71 -11.84 10.50
N ILE A 207 -16.75 -11.79 11.40
CA ILE A 207 -15.45 -12.43 11.19
C ILE A 207 -15.69 -13.93 11.45
N VAL A 208 -15.24 -14.79 10.51
CA VAL A 208 -15.27 -16.23 10.73
C VAL A 208 -14.38 -16.56 11.94
N PRO A 209 -14.84 -17.38 12.92
CA PRO A 209 -14.10 -17.66 14.16
C PRO A 209 -12.93 -18.61 13.92
N VAL A 210 -12.00 -18.20 13.09
CA VAL A 210 -10.80 -18.97 12.75
C VAL A 210 -9.87 -19.14 13.95
N SER A 211 -9.14 -20.25 13.99
CA SER A 211 -8.18 -20.57 15.06
C SER A 211 -7.08 -19.51 15.21
N ALA A 212 -6.64 -18.90 14.10
CA ALA A 212 -5.71 -17.77 14.06
C ALA A 212 -5.81 -17.00 12.75
N PRO A 213 -5.55 -15.68 12.76
CA PRO A 213 -5.31 -14.91 11.53
C PRO A 213 -4.14 -15.50 10.73
N LYS A 214 -4.18 -15.36 9.40
CA LYS A 214 -3.10 -15.81 8.51
C LYS A 214 -2.29 -14.63 7.97
N ALA A 215 -1.13 -14.94 7.39
CA ALA A 215 -0.26 -14.02 6.68
C ALA A 215 -0.02 -12.71 7.44
N PRO A 216 0.65 -12.74 8.60
CA PRO A 216 1.10 -11.51 9.22
C PRO A 216 1.91 -10.71 8.20
N THR A 217 1.49 -9.50 7.93
CA THR A 217 2.01 -8.69 6.82
C THR A 217 2.47 -7.34 7.36
N PRO A 218 3.77 -7.05 7.33
CA PRO A 218 4.27 -5.71 7.64
C PRO A 218 3.77 -4.71 6.60
N ILE A 219 3.48 -3.51 7.07
CA ILE A 219 2.99 -2.38 6.28
C ILE A 219 4.08 -1.32 6.22
N ALA A 220 4.30 -0.80 5.02
CA ALA A 220 5.29 0.23 4.74
C ALA A 220 4.81 1.16 3.63
N MET A 221 5.52 2.24 3.40
CA MET A 221 5.28 3.17 2.30
C MET A 221 5.97 2.67 1.04
N LEU A 222 5.31 2.74 -0.12
CA LEU A 222 5.95 2.49 -1.42
C LEU A 222 6.66 3.77 -1.89
N LEU A 223 7.89 3.60 -2.39
CA LEU A 223 8.78 4.68 -2.83
C LEU A 223 9.44 4.28 -4.16
N PRO A 224 9.99 5.22 -4.94
CA PRO A 224 10.81 4.88 -6.10
C PRO A 224 12.00 3.98 -5.70
N GLN A 225 12.15 2.83 -6.35
CA GLN A 225 13.10 1.79 -5.93
C GLN A 225 14.57 2.25 -5.94
N GLY A 226 14.94 3.10 -6.90
CA GLY A 226 16.31 3.61 -7.04
C GLY A 226 16.62 4.85 -6.20
N ASP A 227 15.65 5.43 -5.51
CA ASP A 227 15.81 6.68 -4.76
C ASP A 227 16.20 6.43 -3.31
N GLN A 228 17.46 6.05 -3.10
CA GLN A 228 17.98 5.77 -1.77
C GLN A 228 17.97 7.00 -0.85
N VAL A 229 18.10 8.21 -1.40
CA VAL A 229 18.05 9.46 -0.63
C VAL A 229 16.67 9.65 -0.01
N TRP A 230 15.60 9.49 -0.80
CA TRP A 230 14.23 9.59 -0.32
C TRP A 230 13.87 8.46 0.65
N ILE A 231 14.25 7.21 0.33
CA ILE A 231 14.06 6.05 1.21
C ILE A 231 14.74 6.29 2.57
N ASN A 232 15.98 6.76 2.60
CA ASN A 232 16.72 7.02 3.83
C ASN A 232 16.07 8.13 4.67
N TYR A 233 15.60 9.21 4.02
CA TYR A 233 14.87 10.28 4.72
C TYR A 233 13.61 9.73 5.39
N VAL A 234 12.76 9.02 4.64
CA VAL A 234 11.52 8.44 5.16
C VAL A 234 11.81 7.44 6.30
N ASN A 235 12.84 6.61 6.16
CA ASN A 235 13.22 5.66 7.20
C ASN A 235 13.71 6.35 8.49
N THR A 236 14.49 7.42 8.35
CA THR A 236 14.93 8.24 9.49
C THR A 236 13.73 8.90 10.16
N TRP A 237 12.80 9.46 9.38
CA TRP A 237 11.56 10.05 9.88
C TRP A 237 10.71 9.01 10.64
N ILE A 238 10.51 7.82 10.07
CA ILE A 238 9.76 6.73 10.72
C ILE A 238 10.41 6.37 12.07
N ALA A 239 11.73 6.20 12.12
CA ALA A 239 12.44 5.87 13.34
C ALA A 239 12.23 6.93 14.43
N LEU A 240 12.42 8.22 14.11
CA LEU A 240 12.20 9.33 15.04
C LEU A 240 10.75 9.41 15.52
N LYS A 241 9.77 9.24 14.62
CA LYS A 241 8.34 9.28 14.99
C LYS A 241 7.94 8.08 15.84
N THR A 242 8.53 6.91 15.60
CA THR A 242 8.32 5.71 16.44
C THR A 242 8.82 5.94 17.85
N GLU A 243 10.05 6.41 18.02
CA GLU A 243 10.64 6.70 19.34
C GLU A 243 9.84 7.77 20.11
N ARG A 244 9.23 8.72 19.41
CA ARG A 244 8.38 9.77 20.01
C ARG A 244 6.93 9.32 20.26
N GLY A 245 6.59 8.06 20.00
CA GLY A 245 5.26 7.49 20.25
C GLY A 245 4.16 7.91 19.26
N PHE A 246 4.49 8.61 18.18
CA PHE A 246 3.52 9.14 17.21
C PHE A 246 2.63 8.03 16.60
N PHE A 247 3.23 6.94 16.11
CA PHE A 247 2.46 5.84 15.52
C PHE A 247 1.59 5.11 16.54
N ALA A 248 2.05 5.00 17.78
CA ALA A 248 1.25 4.42 18.87
C ALA A 248 0.04 5.30 19.24
N GLU A 249 0.21 6.62 19.23
CA GLU A 249 -0.88 7.56 19.46
C GLU A 249 -1.91 7.52 18.34
N LEU A 250 -1.47 7.55 17.08
CA LEU A 250 -2.36 7.39 15.94
C LEU A 250 -3.07 6.03 15.91
N GLY A 251 -2.36 4.95 16.31
CA GLY A 251 -2.96 3.63 16.45
C GLY A 251 -4.14 3.64 17.42
N ARG A 252 -4.00 4.32 18.57
CA ARG A 252 -5.10 4.51 19.53
C ARG A 252 -6.23 5.37 18.97
N LYS A 253 -5.90 6.51 18.34
CA LYS A 253 -6.89 7.41 17.70
C LYS A 253 -7.77 6.64 16.71
N TRP A 254 -7.19 5.81 15.88
CA TRP A 254 -7.87 5.07 14.83
C TRP A 254 -8.33 3.67 15.24
N GLN A 255 -8.10 3.30 16.52
CA GLN A 255 -8.47 1.99 17.08
C GLN A 255 -7.85 0.83 16.27
N LEU A 256 -6.54 0.95 15.98
CA LEU A 256 -5.78 -0.09 15.27
C LEU A 256 -5.08 -1.07 16.21
N SER A 257 -5.05 -0.79 17.51
CA SER A 257 -4.50 -1.71 18.51
C SER A 257 -5.39 -2.94 18.63
N ASN A 258 -4.76 -4.10 18.50
CA ASN A 258 -5.34 -5.41 18.81
C ASN A 258 -5.66 -5.52 20.29
#